data_9e63fde48012918a0a9c63a29316d45e
#
_entry.id   9e63fde48012918a0a9c63a29316d45e
#
_cell.length_a   1.000
_cell.length_b   1.000
_cell.length_c   1.000
_cell.angle_alpha   90.00
_cell.angle_beta   90.00
_cell.angle_gamma   90.00
#
_symmetry.space_group_name_H-M   'P 1'
#
loop_
_entity.id
_entity.type
_entity.pdbx_description
1 polymer ?
#
loop_
_entity_poly.entity_id
_entity_poly.type
_entity_poly.pdbx_seq_one_letter_code
_entity_poly.pdbx_strand_id
1 'polypeptide(L)'
;KRTNGIIKLNYELFIAKRIIASKEYKNSISSPIIKIAITAIALGIIIMMISIATGSGMQHKIRDKISGFKGHIQITNYDYNNSEVSLIPIYKNQDFYPEFNNIKGIKKVQIFANKAGLIRTATDFEGVVFKGVSTDYDWSFFSEYLVEGKLPDFNQQRNRDVLLSKTLANRL
;
A
#
# COMPACT_ATOMS: atom_id res chain seq x y z
N LYS A 1 43.72 29.38 -19.22
CA LYS A 1 43.92 28.06 -18.51
C LYS A 1 42.97 27.04 -19.16
N ARG A 2 43.49 26.23 -20.07
CA ARG A 2 42.74 25.12 -20.68
C ARG A 2 42.76 23.96 -19.68
N THR A 3 41.61 23.62 -19.14
CA THR A 3 41.40 22.38 -18.36
C THR A 3 41.28 21.24 -19.33
N ASN A 4 42.36 20.44 -19.47
CA ASN A 4 42.35 19.17 -20.16
C ASN A 4 41.41 18.19 -19.44
N GLY A 5 40.19 18.02 -19.95
CA GLY A 5 39.32 16.90 -19.57
C GLY A 5 39.96 15.59 -20.00
N ILE A 6 40.59 14.91 -19.05
CA ILE A 6 41.09 13.53 -19.28
C ILE A 6 39.83 12.68 -19.42
N ILE A 7 39.50 12.32 -20.64
CA ILE A 7 38.54 11.25 -20.93
C ILE A 7 39.11 9.98 -20.31
N LYS A 8 38.60 9.57 -19.14
CA LYS A 8 38.86 8.25 -18.59
C LYS A 8 38.30 7.25 -19.60
N LEU A 9 39.13 6.82 -20.53
CA LEU A 9 38.80 5.67 -21.36
C LEU A 9 38.67 4.47 -20.41
N ASN A 10 37.47 3.91 -20.32
CA ASN A 10 37.26 2.63 -19.62
C ASN A 10 37.98 1.55 -20.44
N TYR A 11 39.24 1.32 -20.06
CA TYR A 11 40.15 0.43 -20.75
C TYR A 11 39.57 -1.00 -20.84
N GLU A 12 38.89 -1.40 -19.79
CA GLU A 12 38.20 -2.68 -19.69
C GLU A 12 37.11 -2.82 -20.76
N LEU A 13 36.30 -1.78 -20.93
CA LEU A 13 35.22 -1.74 -21.92
C LEU A 13 35.76 -1.70 -23.36
N PHE A 14 36.88 -1.02 -23.60
CA PHE A 14 37.55 -0.98 -24.87
C PHE A 14 38.11 -2.35 -25.24
N ILE A 15 38.79 -3.03 -24.32
CA ILE A 15 39.35 -4.38 -24.55
C ILE A 15 38.21 -5.38 -24.75
N ALA A 16 37.17 -5.36 -23.94
CA ALA A 16 36.01 -6.25 -24.08
C ALA A 16 35.36 -6.10 -25.46
N LYS A 17 35.13 -4.86 -25.92
CA LYS A 17 34.57 -4.58 -27.24
C LYS A 17 35.46 -5.07 -28.39
N ARG A 18 36.78 -4.93 -28.27
CA ARG A 18 37.74 -5.38 -29.27
C ARG A 18 37.81 -6.90 -29.37
N ILE A 19 37.77 -7.59 -28.24
CA ILE A 19 37.75 -9.06 -28.18
C ILE A 19 36.49 -9.61 -28.85
N ILE A 20 35.31 -9.04 -28.47
CA ILE A 20 34.01 -9.48 -29.01
C ILE A 20 33.87 -9.18 -30.50
N ALA A 21 34.49 -8.10 -30.99
CA ALA A 21 34.41 -7.68 -32.41
C ALA A 21 35.42 -8.37 -33.32
N SER A 22 36.39 -9.12 -32.80
CA SER A 22 37.43 -9.77 -33.63
C SER A 22 36.84 -10.87 -34.53
N LYS A 23 37.36 -10.97 -35.77
CA LYS A 23 36.90 -11.99 -36.74
C LYS A 23 37.19 -13.42 -36.24
N GLU A 24 38.32 -13.62 -35.56
CA GLU A 24 38.69 -14.91 -34.98
C GLU A 24 37.68 -15.37 -33.89
N TYR A 25 37.16 -14.44 -33.11
CA TYR A 25 36.14 -14.74 -32.08
C TYR A 25 34.79 -15.16 -32.69
N LYS A 26 34.40 -14.57 -33.83
CA LYS A 26 33.14 -14.91 -34.51
C LYS A 26 33.14 -16.35 -35.08
N ASN A 27 34.29 -16.90 -35.43
CA ASN A 27 34.40 -18.24 -35.97
C ASN A 27 34.78 -19.28 -34.88
N SER A 28 34.96 -18.88 -33.65
CA SER A 28 35.27 -19.77 -32.53
C SER A 28 34.01 -20.42 -31.96
N ILE A 29 34.10 -21.69 -31.59
CA ILE A 29 33.06 -22.43 -30.87
C ILE A 29 32.68 -21.75 -29.53
N SER A 30 33.58 -20.97 -28.96
CA SER A 30 33.37 -20.24 -27.73
C SER A 30 32.39 -19.06 -27.88
N SER A 31 32.22 -18.48 -29.07
CA SER A 31 31.35 -17.33 -29.32
C SER A 31 29.88 -17.58 -28.97
N PRO A 32 29.25 -18.69 -29.40
CA PRO A 32 27.86 -18.96 -28.99
C PRO A 32 27.72 -19.24 -27.50
N ILE A 33 28.69 -19.87 -26.86
CA ILE A 33 28.66 -20.16 -25.42
C ILE A 33 28.64 -18.86 -24.61
N ILE A 34 29.48 -17.89 -24.95
CA ILE A 34 29.53 -16.60 -24.24
C ILE A 34 28.23 -15.80 -24.45
N LYS A 35 27.65 -15.84 -25.66
CA LYS A 35 26.36 -15.19 -25.91
C LYS A 35 25.26 -15.79 -25.07
N ILE A 36 25.20 -17.11 -24.97
CA ILE A 36 24.21 -17.78 -24.09
C ILE A 36 24.43 -17.38 -22.63
N ALA A 37 25.68 -17.36 -22.17
CA ALA A 37 25.97 -16.94 -20.78
C ALA A 37 25.54 -15.49 -20.51
N ILE A 38 25.81 -14.56 -21.42
CA ILE A 38 25.41 -13.15 -21.27
C ILE A 38 23.90 -13.03 -21.26
N THR A 39 23.20 -13.72 -22.17
CA THR A 39 21.73 -13.68 -22.21
C THR A 39 21.10 -14.30 -20.95
N ALA A 40 21.67 -15.38 -20.45
CA ALA A 40 21.19 -16.01 -19.21
C ALA A 40 21.33 -15.07 -17.98
N ILE A 41 22.49 -14.41 -17.88
CA ILE A 41 22.72 -13.42 -16.79
C ILE A 41 21.77 -12.24 -16.93
N ALA A 42 21.62 -11.70 -18.15
CA ALA A 42 20.71 -10.59 -18.40
C ALA A 42 19.26 -10.93 -18.05
N LEU A 43 18.78 -12.10 -18.47
CA LEU A 43 17.44 -12.58 -18.11
C LEU A 43 17.28 -12.76 -16.59
N GLY A 44 18.28 -13.31 -15.93
CA GLY A 44 18.28 -13.45 -14.47
C GLY A 44 18.11 -12.12 -13.74
N ILE A 45 18.86 -11.10 -14.17
CA ILE A 45 18.75 -9.74 -13.60
C ILE A 45 17.37 -9.14 -13.85
N ILE A 46 16.85 -9.28 -15.07
CA ILE A 46 15.51 -8.76 -15.42
C ILE A 46 14.44 -9.41 -14.55
N ILE A 47 14.44 -10.73 -14.41
CA ILE A 47 13.48 -11.46 -13.59
C ILE A 47 13.58 -11.03 -12.12
N MET A 48 14.80 -10.87 -11.61
CA MET A 48 15.02 -10.39 -10.24
C MET A 48 14.44 -8.98 -10.03
N MET A 49 14.68 -8.06 -10.94
CA MET A 49 14.14 -6.70 -10.87
C MET A 49 12.61 -6.69 -10.90
N ILE A 50 12.00 -7.47 -11.79
CA ILE A 50 10.53 -7.60 -11.88
C ILE A 50 9.97 -8.17 -10.57
N SER A 51 10.60 -9.19 -10.01
CA SER A 51 10.15 -9.80 -8.74
C SER A 51 10.19 -8.83 -7.59
N ILE A 52 11.28 -8.07 -7.44
CA ILE A 52 11.40 -7.06 -6.38
C ILE A 52 10.38 -5.93 -6.59
N ALA A 53 10.23 -5.43 -7.82
CA ALA A 53 9.28 -4.37 -8.12
C ALA A 53 7.83 -4.80 -7.85
N THR A 54 7.46 -6.01 -8.24
CA THR A 54 6.12 -6.56 -8.00
C THR A 54 5.87 -6.77 -6.51
N GLY A 55 6.83 -7.37 -5.80
CA GLY A 55 6.71 -7.61 -4.36
C GLY A 55 6.58 -6.32 -3.56
N SER A 56 7.42 -5.33 -3.81
CA SER A 56 7.36 -4.04 -3.14
C SER A 56 6.10 -3.24 -3.50
N GLY A 57 5.69 -3.27 -4.77
CA GLY A 57 4.46 -2.63 -5.22
C GLY A 57 3.21 -3.22 -4.56
N MET A 58 3.14 -4.54 -4.45
CA MET A 58 2.04 -5.23 -3.79
C MET A 58 2.00 -4.93 -2.28
N GLN A 59 3.16 -4.93 -1.62
CA GLN A 59 3.27 -4.55 -0.21
C GLN A 59 2.75 -3.13 0.06
N HIS A 60 3.12 -2.16 -0.78
CA HIS A 60 2.61 -0.79 -0.69
C HIS A 60 1.09 -0.74 -0.83
N LYS A 61 0.55 -1.35 -1.87
CA LYS A 61 -0.88 -1.40 -2.13
C LYS A 61 -1.69 -2.02 -0.99
N ILE A 62 -1.19 -3.10 -0.40
CA ILE A 62 -1.86 -3.75 0.75
C ILE A 62 -1.81 -2.82 1.97
N ARG A 63 -0.65 -2.23 2.26
CA ARG A 63 -0.49 -1.29 3.37
C ARG A 63 -1.44 -0.10 3.23
N ASP A 64 -1.50 0.51 2.06
CA ASP A 64 -2.38 1.66 1.79
C ASP A 64 -3.86 1.31 1.99
N LYS A 65 -4.29 0.14 1.52
CA LYS A 65 -5.67 -0.32 1.71
C LYS A 65 -6.01 -0.58 3.18
N ILE A 66 -5.12 -1.23 3.91
CA ILE A 66 -5.35 -1.52 5.34
C ILE A 66 -5.32 -0.23 6.15
N SER A 67 -4.33 0.62 5.92
CA SER A 67 -4.21 1.87 6.66
C SER A 67 -5.30 2.89 6.31
N GLY A 68 -5.79 2.89 5.07
CA GLY A 68 -6.92 3.72 4.66
C GLY A 68 -8.22 3.36 5.40
N PHE A 69 -8.44 2.07 5.68
CA PHE A 69 -9.63 1.62 6.41
C PHE A 69 -9.45 1.64 7.93
N LYS A 70 -8.36 1.09 8.44
CA LYS A 70 -8.11 0.95 9.90
C LYS A 70 -7.34 2.11 10.49
N GLY A 71 -6.65 2.92 9.69
CA GLY A 71 -5.65 3.89 10.14
C GLY A 71 -4.27 3.25 10.28
N HIS A 72 -3.22 4.06 10.33
CA HIS A 72 -1.84 3.59 10.50
C HIS A 72 -1.55 3.15 11.93
N ILE A 73 -2.16 3.81 12.90
CA ILE A 73 -2.02 3.54 14.34
C ILE A 73 -3.41 3.60 14.95
N GLN A 74 -3.76 2.63 15.76
CA GLN A 74 -4.99 2.63 16.55
C GLN A 74 -4.62 2.69 18.03
N ILE A 75 -5.27 3.58 18.76
CA ILE A 75 -5.19 3.67 20.21
C ILE A 75 -6.51 3.17 20.78
N THR A 76 -6.46 2.09 21.53
CA THR A 76 -7.62 1.48 22.17
C THR A 76 -7.32 1.30 23.65
N ASN A 77 -8.36 1.15 24.47
CA ASN A 77 -8.14 0.75 25.86
C ASN A 77 -7.57 -0.68 25.88
N TYR A 78 -6.76 -0.96 26.90
CA TYR A 78 -6.22 -2.30 27.09
C TYR A 78 -7.34 -3.28 27.44
N ASP A 79 -7.51 -4.28 26.60
CA ASP A 79 -8.49 -5.34 26.80
C ASP A 79 -7.78 -6.70 26.63
N TYR A 80 -7.95 -7.59 27.59
CA TYR A 80 -7.40 -8.95 27.54
C TYR A 80 -7.97 -9.79 26.41
N ASN A 81 -9.11 -9.41 25.84
CA ASN A 81 -9.85 -10.20 24.88
C ASN A 81 -9.40 -10.00 23.42
N ASN A 82 -8.46 -9.11 23.11
CA ASN A 82 -7.97 -8.78 21.76
C ASN A 82 -9.08 -8.67 20.69
N SER A 83 -10.30 -8.31 21.10
CA SER A 83 -11.45 -8.15 20.22
C SER A 83 -11.37 -6.84 19.45
N GLU A 84 -11.80 -6.83 18.20
CA GLU A 84 -11.98 -5.58 17.44
C GLU A 84 -13.06 -4.66 18.04
N VAL A 85 -13.86 -5.21 18.93
CA VAL A 85 -14.91 -4.47 19.68
C VAL A 85 -14.44 -4.33 21.11
N SER A 86 -13.95 -3.16 21.48
CA SER A 86 -13.59 -2.88 22.86
C SER A 86 -14.84 -2.67 23.73
N LEU A 87 -14.88 -3.35 24.87
CA LEU A 87 -15.96 -3.20 25.84
C LEU A 87 -15.84 -1.90 26.64
N ILE A 88 -14.62 -1.39 26.79
CA ILE A 88 -14.33 -0.18 27.55
C ILE A 88 -13.78 0.87 26.59
N PRO A 89 -14.56 1.90 26.23
CA PRO A 89 -14.11 2.95 25.33
C PRO A 89 -13.08 3.87 26.01
N ILE A 90 -12.25 4.52 25.21
CA ILE A 90 -11.40 5.62 25.65
C ILE A 90 -12.23 6.91 25.69
N TYR A 91 -12.00 7.73 26.69
CA TYR A 91 -12.62 9.06 26.75
C TYR A 91 -12.11 9.93 25.59
N LYS A 92 -13.03 10.72 25.00
CA LYS A 92 -12.72 11.62 23.88
C LYS A 92 -11.72 12.72 24.25
N ASN A 93 -11.76 13.19 25.49
CA ASN A 93 -10.91 14.28 25.97
C ASN A 93 -9.52 13.74 26.29
N GLN A 94 -8.61 13.83 25.32
CA GLN A 94 -7.22 13.38 25.39
C GLN A 94 -6.32 14.49 24.86
N ASP A 95 -5.09 14.60 25.38
CA ASP A 95 -4.13 15.62 24.98
C ASP A 95 -3.68 15.52 23.51
N PHE A 96 -3.89 14.35 22.89
CA PHE A 96 -3.56 14.08 21.49
C PHE A 96 -4.75 14.23 20.53
N TYR A 97 -5.91 14.69 21.00
CA TYR A 97 -7.10 14.91 20.18
C TYR A 97 -7.60 16.34 20.33
N PRO A 98 -7.97 17.05 19.27
CA PRO A 98 -8.09 16.63 17.85
C PRO A 98 -6.77 16.63 17.07
N GLU A 99 -5.70 17.20 17.62
CA GLU A 99 -4.42 17.34 16.95
C GLU A 99 -3.28 16.91 17.88
N PHE A 100 -2.33 16.17 17.32
CA PHE A 100 -1.16 15.72 18.06
C PHE A 100 0.11 16.44 17.56
N ASN A 101 0.24 17.70 17.95
CA ASN A 101 1.30 18.59 17.46
C ASN A 101 2.70 18.25 17.98
N ASN A 102 2.80 17.44 19.03
CA ASN A 102 4.08 17.09 19.65
C ASN A 102 4.92 16.08 18.86
N ILE A 103 4.31 15.38 17.88
CA ILE A 103 4.99 14.35 17.10
C ILE A 103 4.89 14.69 15.60
N LYS A 104 6.06 14.81 14.96
CA LYS A 104 6.14 15.00 13.51
C LYS A 104 5.69 13.72 12.77
N GLY A 105 4.89 13.88 11.72
CA GLY A 105 4.46 12.78 10.86
C GLY A 105 3.04 12.29 11.11
N ILE A 106 2.33 12.81 12.10
CA ILE A 106 0.90 12.58 12.29
C ILE A 106 0.13 13.57 11.44
N LYS A 107 -0.66 13.06 10.49
CA LYS A 107 -1.46 13.91 9.60
C LYS A 107 -2.78 14.30 10.24
N LYS A 108 -3.46 13.37 10.90
CA LYS A 108 -4.79 13.58 11.48
C LYS A 108 -5.07 12.53 12.56
N VAL A 109 -5.76 12.95 13.61
CA VAL A 109 -6.32 12.06 14.63
C VAL A 109 -7.83 12.01 14.45
N GLN A 110 -8.41 10.81 14.42
CA GLN A 110 -9.82 10.60 14.14
C GLN A 110 -10.44 9.67 15.20
N ILE A 111 -11.68 9.92 15.55
CA ILE A 111 -12.43 9.08 16.48
C ILE A 111 -13.25 8.07 15.70
N PHE A 112 -13.29 6.85 16.21
CA PHE A 112 -14.18 5.82 15.71
C PHE A 112 -14.72 4.98 16.86
N ALA A 113 -15.84 4.30 16.63
CA ALA A 113 -16.39 3.31 17.54
C ALA A 113 -16.79 2.07 16.78
N ASN A 114 -16.37 0.91 17.23
CA ASN A 114 -16.76 -0.37 16.64
C ASN A 114 -17.88 -1.01 17.47
N LYS A 115 -18.89 -1.53 16.77
CA LYS A 115 -19.99 -2.25 17.40
C LYS A 115 -20.35 -3.47 16.57
N ALA A 116 -20.34 -4.64 17.19
CA ALA A 116 -20.85 -5.86 16.56
C ALA A 116 -22.37 -5.74 16.37
N GLY A 117 -22.85 -6.23 15.23
CA GLY A 117 -24.27 -6.22 14.90
C GLY A 117 -24.60 -7.24 13.83
N LEU A 118 -25.89 -7.33 13.53
CA LEU A 118 -26.43 -8.25 12.54
C LEU A 118 -27.23 -7.44 11.51
N ILE A 119 -26.91 -7.60 10.25
CA ILE A 119 -27.76 -7.10 9.16
C ILE A 119 -28.69 -8.23 8.77
N ARG A 120 -29.99 -7.95 8.79
CA ARG A 120 -31.02 -8.89 8.41
C ARG A 120 -31.82 -8.37 7.24
N THR A 121 -31.96 -9.19 6.23
CA THR A 121 -32.88 -9.00 5.11
C THR A 121 -34.10 -9.90 5.25
N ALA A 122 -34.96 -9.97 4.26
CA ALA A 122 -36.10 -10.88 4.24
C ALA A 122 -35.68 -12.36 4.17
N THR A 123 -34.55 -12.65 3.52
CA THR A 123 -34.08 -14.00 3.20
C THR A 123 -32.83 -14.41 3.97
N ASP A 124 -31.96 -13.45 4.33
CA ASP A 124 -30.63 -13.71 4.84
C ASP A 124 -30.27 -12.86 6.05
N PHE A 125 -29.21 -13.26 6.76
CA PHE A 125 -28.62 -12.47 7.82
C PHE A 125 -27.09 -12.60 7.80
N GLU A 126 -26.39 -11.47 8.08
CA GLU A 126 -24.93 -11.45 8.11
C GLU A 126 -24.45 -10.73 9.38
N GLY A 127 -23.51 -11.37 10.09
CA GLY A 127 -22.82 -10.76 11.24
C GLY A 127 -21.76 -9.78 10.75
N VAL A 128 -21.80 -8.56 11.26
CA VAL A 128 -20.90 -7.50 10.85
C VAL A 128 -20.38 -6.71 12.06
N VAL A 129 -19.24 -6.05 11.87
CA VAL A 129 -18.76 -5.03 12.80
C VAL A 129 -18.99 -3.66 12.15
N PHE A 130 -19.87 -2.86 12.75
CA PHE A 130 -20.10 -1.49 12.33
C PHE A 130 -18.98 -0.60 12.87
N LYS A 131 -18.40 0.21 12.00
CA LYS A 131 -17.47 1.28 12.34
C LYS A 131 -18.21 2.60 12.30
N GLY A 132 -18.56 3.13 13.46
CA GLY A 132 -19.13 4.47 13.60
C GLY A 132 -18.02 5.52 13.53
N VAL A 133 -18.26 6.56 12.75
CA VAL A 133 -17.33 7.68 12.53
C VAL A 133 -18.04 9.00 12.76
N SER A 134 -17.28 10.07 13.00
CA SER A 134 -17.79 11.41 13.24
C SER A 134 -17.50 12.35 12.07
N THR A 135 -17.85 13.61 12.20
CA THR A 135 -17.66 14.67 11.19
C THR A 135 -16.20 14.94 10.84
N ASP A 136 -15.26 14.55 11.70
CA ASP A 136 -13.82 14.67 11.53
C ASP A 136 -13.20 13.56 10.66
N TYR A 137 -14.02 12.60 10.21
CA TYR A 137 -13.52 11.47 9.44
C TYR A 137 -13.06 11.87 8.04
N ASP A 138 -11.89 11.35 7.62
CA ASP A 138 -11.32 11.60 6.30
C ASP A 138 -11.85 10.57 5.28
N TRP A 139 -12.71 11.03 4.39
CA TRP A 139 -13.33 10.22 3.36
C TRP A 139 -12.50 10.09 2.08
N SER A 140 -11.34 10.72 2.00
CA SER A 140 -10.51 10.75 0.79
C SER A 140 -10.19 9.35 0.27
N PHE A 141 -9.86 8.43 1.17
CA PHE A 141 -9.61 7.04 0.81
C PHE A 141 -10.84 6.37 0.17
N PHE A 142 -12.02 6.56 0.76
CA PHE A 142 -13.24 5.90 0.29
C PHE A 142 -13.77 6.48 -1.02
N SER A 143 -13.48 7.74 -1.32
CA SER A 143 -13.90 8.37 -2.57
C SER A 143 -13.31 7.68 -3.80
N GLU A 144 -12.11 7.13 -3.69
CA GLU A 144 -11.46 6.38 -4.77
C GLU A 144 -12.06 4.98 -4.99
N TYR A 145 -12.69 4.41 -3.97
CA TYR A 145 -13.21 3.04 -3.99
C TYR A 145 -14.74 2.98 -4.03
N LEU A 146 -15.42 4.11 -4.07
CA LEU A 146 -16.89 4.16 -4.14
C LEU A 146 -17.35 3.69 -5.52
N VAL A 147 -18.10 2.59 -5.56
CA VAL A 147 -18.62 1.99 -6.79
C VAL A 147 -20.00 2.55 -7.13
N GLU A 148 -20.87 2.67 -6.12
CA GLU A 148 -22.24 3.13 -6.26
C GLU A 148 -22.67 3.95 -5.05
N GLY A 149 -23.61 4.87 -5.23
CA GLY A 149 -24.16 5.69 -4.15
C GLY A 149 -23.38 6.97 -3.88
N LYS A 150 -23.43 7.44 -2.64
CA LYS A 150 -22.79 8.67 -2.16
C LYS A 150 -22.10 8.40 -0.84
N LEU A 151 -21.03 9.14 -0.58
CA LEU A 151 -20.41 9.13 0.75
C LEU A 151 -21.37 9.79 1.76
N PRO A 152 -21.39 9.29 3.02
CA PRO A 152 -22.22 9.87 4.07
C PRO A 152 -21.86 11.33 4.33
N ASP A 153 -22.86 12.19 4.46
CA ASP A 153 -22.69 13.60 4.81
C ASP A 153 -23.16 13.85 6.25
N PHE A 154 -22.24 14.27 7.11
CA PHE A 154 -22.50 14.51 8.54
C PHE A 154 -22.66 15.99 8.89
N ASN A 155 -22.74 16.88 7.91
CA ASN A 155 -22.67 18.33 8.14
C ASN A 155 -23.89 18.91 8.85
N GLN A 156 -25.02 18.22 8.89
CA GLN A 156 -26.27 18.84 9.41
C GLN A 156 -27.01 18.06 10.49
N GLN A 157 -26.95 16.74 10.56
CA GLN A 157 -27.65 15.94 11.58
C GLN A 157 -27.10 14.49 11.66
N ARG A 158 -27.56 13.74 12.69
CA ARG A 158 -27.31 12.30 12.76
C ARG A 158 -27.84 11.63 11.49
N ASN A 159 -26.94 11.08 10.74
CA ASN A 159 -27.21 10.40 9.50
C ASN A 159 -27.41 8.90 9.76
N ARG A 160 -28.28 8.25 8.98
CA ARG A 160 -28.50 6.80 8.97
C ARG A 160 -27.84 6.11 7.78
N ASP A 161 -27.02 6.84 7.02
CA ASP A 161 -26.34 6.29 5.86
C ASP A 161 -25.28 5.28 6.31
N VAL A 162 -25.15 4.21 5.56
CA VAL A 162 -24.22 3.14 5.81
C VAL A 162 -23.44 2.87 4.52
N LEU A 163 -22.13 2.78 4.64
CA LEU A 163 -21.26 2.34 3.57
C LEU A 163 -21.01 0.84 3.73
N LEU A 164 -21.37 0.06 2.72
CA LEU A 164 -21.20 -1.39 2.70
C LEU A 164 -20.16 -1.78 1.65
N SER A 165 -19.44 -2.88 1.88
CA SER A 165 -18.63 -3.46 0.81
C SER A 165 -19.54 -4.05 -0.27
N LYS A 166 -19.11 -3.98 -1.54
CA LYS A 166 -19.85 -4.59 -2.66
C LYS A 166 -20.08 -6.09 -2.44
N THR A 167 -19.11 -6.77 -1.85
CA THR A 167 -19.24 -8.22 -1.53
C THR A 167 -20.36 -8.47 -0.53
N LEU A 168 -20.48 -7.63 0.50
CA LEU A 168 -21.53 -7.74 1.49
C LEU A 168 -22.91 -7.38 0.89
N ALA A 169 -22.97 -6.30 0.13
CA ALA A 169 -24.21 -5.89 -0.57
C ALA A 169 -24.75 -6.96 -1.54
N ASN A 170 -23.87 -7.73 -2.17
CA ASN A 170 -24.28 -8.81 -3.08
C ASN A 170 -24.70 -10.10 -2.35
N ARG A 171 -24.46 -10.21 -1.05
CA ARG A 171 -24.91 -11.36 -0.23
C ARG A 171 -26.24 -11.12 0.45
N LEU A 172 -26.62 -9.87 0.61
CA LEU A 172 -27.86 -9.42 1.25
C LEU A 172 -29.00 -9.24 0.24
#